data_d1a526d79a9b6334b444c2302592f0ab
#
_entry.id   d1a526d79a9b6334b444c2302592f0ab
#
_cell.length_a   1.000
_cell.length_b   1.000
_cell.length_c   1.000
_cell.angle_alpha   90.00
_cell.angle_beta   90.00
_cell.angle_gamma   90.00
#
_symmetry.space_group_name_H-M   'P 1'
#
loop_
_entity.id
_entity.type
_entity.pdbx_description
1 polymer ?
#
loop_
_entity_poly.entity_id
_entity_poly.type
_entity_poly.pdbx_seq_one_letter_code
_entity_poly.pdbx_strand_id
1 'polypeptide(L)' 'IQDKTDQVTEFNTLLHEILHGVVWLGSLNASGQPLDTEEKEELVVNTITNYLVGVFKQNKWFRDYLIQSFDTYDNNK' A
#
# COMPACT_ATOMS: atom_id res chain seq x y z
N ILE A 1 3.67 5.86 24.04
CA ILE A 1 2.84 4.79 23.47
C ILE A 1 1.89 5.39 22.44
N GLN A 2 1.94 4.90 21.23
CA GLN A 2 1.03 5.31 20.21
C GLN A 2 -0.31 4.59 20.38
N ASP A 3 -1.40 5.31 20.13
CA ASP A 3 -2.70 4.67 20.11
C ASP A 3 -2.93 3.98 18.74
N LYS A 4 -4.06 3.29 18.62
CA LYS A 4 -4.38 2.53 17.39
C LYS A 4 -4.54 3.44 16.18
N THR A 5 -5.02 4.66 16.39
CA THR A 5 -5.20 5.62 15.29
C THR A 5 -3.85 6.05 14.72
N ASP A 6 -2.87 6.31 15.59
CA ASP A 6 -1.54 6.69 15.17
C ASP A 6 -0.86 5.58 14.39
N GLN A 7 -1.04 4.32 14.81
CA GLN A 7 -0.47 3.18 14.10
C GLN A 7 -1.06 3.03 12.71
N VAL A 8 -2.36 3.23 12.56
CA VAL A 8 -3.00 3.18 11.24
C VAL A 8 -2.50 4.33 10.36
N THR A 9 -2.30 5.52 10.94
CA THR A 9 -1.75 6.65 10.21
C THR A 9 -0.33 6.36 9.73
N GLU A 10 0.50 5.77 10.58
CA GLU A 10 1.85 5.36 10.19
C GLU A 10 1.82 4.33 9.06
N PHE A 11 0.92 3.35 9.14
CA PHE A 11 0.77 2.36 8.08
C PHE A 11 0.35 3.01 6.76
N ASN A 12 -0.57 3.97 6.83
CA ASN A 12 -1.00 4.71 5.65
C ASN A 12 0.20 5.40 4.98
N THR A 13 1.03 6.08 5.78
CA THR A 13 2.21 6.77 5.28
C THR A 13 3.19 5.79 4.65
N LEU A 14 3.45 4.67 5.32
CA LEU A 14 4.37 3.66 4.81
C LEU A 14 3.86 3.06 3.50
N LEU A 15 2.59 2.71 3.43
CA LEU A 15 1.99 2.15 2.23
C LEU A 15 2.06 3.15 1.07
N HIS A 16 1.83 4.43 1.34
CA HIS A 16 1.95 5.49 0.35
C HIS A 16 3.35 5.49 -0.26
N GLU A 17 4.38 5.44 0.57
CA GLU A 17 5.77 5.42 0.10
C GLU A 17 6.10 4.14 -0.67
N ILE A 18 5.60 3.00 -0.18
CA ILE A 18 5.78 1.71 -0.88
C ILE A 18 5.16 1.77 -2.27
N LEU A 19 3.98 2.36 -2.40
CA LEU A 19 3.31 2.45 -3.70
C LEU A 19 4.05 3.35 -4.67
N HIS A 20 4.65 4.45 -4.20
CA HIS A 20 5.54 5.24 -5.05
C HIS A 20 6.71 4.39 -5.55
N GLY A 21 7.28 3.57 -4.67
CA GLY A 21 8.37 2.66 -5.05
C GLY A 21 7.92 1.63 -6.08
N VAL A 22 6.71 1.09 -5.93
CA VAL A 22 6.15 0.12 -6.89
C VAL A 22 5.95 0.78 -8.26
N VAL A 23 5.44 2.01 -8.29
CA VAL A 23 5.28 2.76 -9.53
C VAL A 23 6.63 2.93 -10.23
N TRP A 24 7.66 3.28 -9.47
CA TRP A 24 9.00 3.48 -10.00
C TRP A 24 9.57 2.16 -10.55
N LEU A 25 9.45 1.08 -9.77
CA LEU A 25 9.96 -0.24 -10.18
C LEU A 25 9.28 -0.76 -11.44
N GLY A 26 7.98 -0.46 -11.60
CA GLY A 26 7.21 -0.85 -12.77
C GLY A 26 7.34 0.11 -13.94
N SER A 27 8.13 1.18 -13.78
CA SER A 27 8.33 2.22 -14.80
C SER A 27 7.03 2.90 -15.24
N LEU A 28 6.00 2.90 -14.38
CA LEU A 28 4.72 3.50 -14.71
C LEU A 28 4.79 5.03 -14.82
N ASN A 29 5.79 5.63 -14.19
CA ASN A 29 6.02 7.08 -14.22
C ASN A 29 7.06 7.51 -15.25
N ALA A 30 7.50 6.60 -16.10
CA ALA A 30 8.40 6.95 -17.18
C ALA A 30 7.66 7.78 -18.24
N SER A 31 8.42 8.51 -19.05
CA SER A 31 7.85 9.37 -20.10
C SER A 31 6.95 8.55 -21.04
N GLY A 32 5.72 9.03 -21.24
CA GLY A 32 4.75 8.35 -22.08
C GLY A 32 3.97 7.23 -21.41
N GLN A 33 4.26 6.92 -20.14
CA GLN A 33 3.52 5.92 -19.40
C GLN A 33 2.32 6.53 -18.66
N PRO A 34 1.36 5.69 -18.16
CA PRO A 34 0.13 6.21 -17.56
C PRO A 34 0.31 7.21 -16.42
N LEU A 35 1.40 7.09 -15.66
CA LEU A 35 1.65 7.95 -14.50
C LEU A 35 2.88 8.83 -14.72
N ASP A 36 3.00 9.39 -15.93
CA ASP A 36 4.19 10.11 -16.35
C ASP A 36 4.28 11.54 -15.79
N THR A 37 3.28 12.02 -15.07
CA THR A 37 3.37 13.29 -14.36
C THR A 37 3.23 13.06 -12.87
N GLU A 38 3.84 13.95 -12.08
CA GLU A 38 3.76 13.89 -10.63
C GLU A 38 2.30 13.92 -10.16
N GLU A 39 1.46 14.73 -10.80
CA GLU A 39 0.06 14.85 -10.45
C GLU A 39 -0.70 13.54 -10.64
N LYS A 40 -0.47 12.86 -11.75
CA LYS A 40 -1.10 11.57 -12.04
C LYS A 40 -0.65 10.52 -11.04
N GLU A 41 0.64 10.45 -10.77
CA GLU A 41 1.20 9.49 -9.82
C GLU A 41 0.63 9.73 -8.42
N GLU A 42 0.64 10.98 -7.94
CA GLU A 42 0.11 11.32 -6.62
C GLU A 42 -1.37 10.97 -6.50
N LEU A 43 -2.17 11.27 -7.52
CA LEU A 43 -3.58 10.95 -7.49
C LEU A 43 -3.82 9.45 -7.34
N VAL A 44 -3.14 8.64 -8.14
CA VAL A 44 -3.31 7.19 -8.11
C VAL A 44 -2.79 6.61 -6.80
N VAL A 45 -1.60 7.02 -6.36
CA VAL A 45 -1.01 6.53 -5.12
C VAL A 45 -1.89 6.89 -3.91
N ASN A 46 -2.35 8.14 -3.83
CA ASN A 46 -3.23 8.57 -2.75
C ASN A 46 -4.54 7.79 -2.74
N THR A 47 -5.15 7.61 -3.90
CA THR A 47 -6.41 6.90 -4.02
C THR A 47 -6.27 5.45 -3.59
N ILE A 48 -5.27 4.75 -4.11
CA ILE A 48 -5.04 3.34 -3.77
C ILE A 48 -4.73 3.21 -2.27
N THR A 49 -3.85 4.05 -1.74
CA THR A 49 -3.47 4.00 -0.33
C THR A 49 -4.70 4.14 0.55
N ASN A 50 -5.50 5.17 0.33
CA ASN A 50 -6.64 5.48 1.21
C ASN A 50 -7.70 4.39 1.16
N TYR A 51 -8.03 3.91 -0.03
CA TYR A 51 -9.05 2.86 -0.17
C TYR A 51 -8.55 1.52 0.34
N LEU A 52 -7.30 1.18 0.09
CA LEU A 52 -6.74 -0.08 0.56
C LEU A 52 -6.63 -0.11 2.09
N VAL A 53 -6.21 1.00 2.71
CA VAL A 53 -6.21 1.09 4.17
C VAL A 53 -7.63 0.91 4.71
N GLY A 54 -8.63 1.50 4.04
CA GLY A 54 -10.04 1.31 4.41
C GLY A 54 -10.47 -0.15 4.35
N VAL A 55 -10.06 -0.85 3.30
CA VAL A 55 -10.35 -2.29 3.16
C VAL A 55 -9.75 -3.07 4.33
N PHE A 56 -8.50 -2.80 4.69
CA PHE A 56 -7.85 -3.46 5.81
C PHE A 56 -8.53 -3.15 7.15
N LYS A 57 -8.95 -1.91 7.34
CA LYS A 57 -9.62 -1.51 8.60
C LYS A 57 -10.96 -2.23 8.77
N GLN A 58 -11.70 -2.41 7.68
CA GLN A 58 -13.07 -2.92 7.73
C GLN A 58 -13.16 -4.43 7.62
N ASN A 59 -12.07 -5.11 7.25
CA ASN A 59 -12.09 -6.54 6.96
C ASN A 59 -10.97 -7.25 7.72
N LYS A 60 -11.23 -7.52 9.01
CA LYS A 60 -10.25 -8.23 9.84
C LYS A 60 -9.87 -9.58 9.24
N TRP A 61 -10.83 -10.29 8.66
CA TRP A 61 -10.59 -11.60 8.05
C TRP A 61 -9.57 -11.51 6.92
N PHE A 62 -9.59 -10.43 6.16
CA PHE A 62 -8.67 -10.25 5.05
C PHE A 62 -7.24 -10.00 5.55
N ARG A 63 -7.12 -9.18 6.60
CA ARG A 63 -5.80 -8.95 7.22
C ARG A 63 -5.23 -10.25 7.77
N ASP A 64 -6.04 -11.03 8.46
CA ASP A 64 -5.62 -12.29 9.07
C ASP A 64 -5.23 -13.30 7.98
N TYR A 65 -5.99 -13.34 6.89
CA TYR A 65 -5.70 -14.22 5.74
C TYR A 65 -4.35 -13.85 5.12
N LEU A 66 -4.08 -12.55 4.94
CA LEU A 66 -2.81 -12.10 4.36
C LEU A 66 -1.63 -12.54 5.23
N ILE A 67 -1.73 -12.29 6.54
CA ILE A 67 -0.66 -12.64 7.47
C ILE A 67 -0.41 -14.14 7.43
N GLN A 68 -1.46 -14.94 7.49
CA GLN A 68 -1.35 -16.40 7.46
C GLN A 68 -0.73 -16.88 6.14
N SER A 69 -1.10 -16.27 5.02
CA SER A 69 -0.59 -16.65 3.72
C SER A 69 0.92 -16.46 3.63
N PHE A 70 1.41 -15.33 4.12
CA PHE A 70 2.84 -15.05 4.09
C PHE A 70 3.61 -15.85 5.13
N ASP A 71 3.03 -16.10 6.30
CA ASP A 71 3.65 -16.97 7.30
C ASP A 71 3.83 -18.39 6.73
N THR A 72 2.81 -18.91 6.03
CA THR A 72 2.91 -20.21 5.39
C THR A 72 3.99 -20.24 4.32
N TYR A 73 4.05 -19.20 3.49
CA TYR A 73 5.08 -19.04 2.47
C TYR A 73 6.48 -19.05 3.10
N ASP A 74 6.66 -18.29 4.17
CA ASP A 74 7.96 -18.19 4.83
C ASP A 74 8.39 -19.52 5.45
N ASN A 75 7.45 -20.27 6.01
CA ASN A 75 7.74 -21.56 6.62
C ASN A 75 8.10 -22.66 5.59
N ASN A 76 7.77 -22.44 4.32
CA ASN A 76 8.04 -23.39 3.25
C ASN A 76 9.32 -23.06 2.45
N LYS A 77 10.02 -22.04 2.86
CA LYS A 77 11.27 -21.65 2.18
C LYS A 77 12.42 -22.60 2.53
#